data_2dadeb721ff430366f85d03e1552ea79
#
_entry.id   2dadeb721ff430366f85d03e1552ea79
#
_cell.length_a   1.000
_cell.length_b   1.000
_cell.length_c   1.000
_cell.angle_alpha   90.00
_cell.angle_beta   90.00
_cell.angle_gamma   90.00
#
_symmetry.space_group_name_H-M   'P 1'
#
loop_
_entity.id
_entity.type
_entity.pdbx_description
1 polymer ?
#
loop_
_entity_poly.entity_id
_entity_poly.type
_entity_poly.pdbx_seq_one_letter_code
_entity_poly.pdbx_strand_id
1 'polypeptide(L)'
;MGNAKLQYVQGRPIFTNINEHKNQYPYLTKNIDTDVCIIGGGITGAITSYYFSKENISCVLLEKRRIAHLSTSVTTSLLQYELDDNLSDFTEYIDLEDAIRAYNLGLIALDEIDKFIKEYGNNCDYKKRDTLLYTAKKDEINAIKIEYD
;
A
#
# COMPACT_ATOMS: atom_id res chain seq x y z
N MET A 1 6.60 28.65 -29.41
CA MET A 1 7.20 27.61 -28.57
C MET A 1 6.06 26.91 -27.86
N GLY A 2 5.70 25.72 -28.31
CA GLY A 2 4.58 24.94 -27.73
C GLY A 2 4.93 24.47 -26.32
N ASN A 3 4.06 24.75 -25.36
CA ASN A 3 4.13 24.18 -24.02
C ASN A 3 3.98 22.65 -24.16
N ALA A 4 5.10 21.95 -24.13
CA ALA A 4 5.09 20.51 -23.96
C ALA A 4 4.43 20.23 -22.58
N LYS A 5 3.20 19.74 -22.59
CA LYS A 5 2.57 19.20 -21.39
C LYS A 5 3.47 18.04 -20.91
N LEU A 6 4.13 18.22 -19.79
CA LEU A 6 4.85 17.15 -19.12
C LEU A 6 3.84 16.00 -18.88
N GLN A 7 4.03 14.92 -19.60
CA GLN A 7 3.26 13.71 -19.41
C GLN A 7 3.99 12.88 -18.35
N TYR A 8 3.49 12.95 -17.11
CA TYR A 8 4.10 12.26 -15.97
C TYR A 8 3.94 10.72 -16.04
N VAL A 9 3.00 10.22 -16.85
CA VAL A 9 2.76 8.79 -17.04
C VAL A 9 2.62 8.52 -18.53
N GLN A 10 3.46 7.64 -19.06
CA GLN A 10 3.39 7.16 -20.45
C GLN A 10 2.91 5.70 -20.48
N GLY A 11 2.11 5.35 -21.49
CA GLY A 11 1.57 4.02 -21.66
C GLY A 11 0.29 3.75 -20.86
N ARG A 12 -0.08 2.48 -20.75
CA ARG A 12 -1.25 2.02 -20.01
C ARG A 12 -0.81 1.22 -18.80
N PRO A 13 -1.19 1.63 -17.57
CA PRO A 13 -0.89 0.86 -16.38
C PRO A 13 -1.45 -0.55 -16.47
N ILE A 14 -0.67 -1.55 -16.07
CA ILE A 14 -1.05 -2.96 -16.19
C ILE A 14 -2.37 -3.27 -15.46
N PHE A 15 -2.53 -2.72 -14.24
CA PHE A 15 -3.72 -3.00 -13.43
C PHE A 15 -4.99 -2.35 -13.96
N THR A 16 -4.91 -1.31 -14.78
CA THR A 16 -6.08 -0.76 -15.48
C THR A 16 -6.51 -1.61 -16.68
N ASN A 17 -5.60 -2.44 -17.22
CA ASN A 17 -5.91 -3.35 -18.32
C ASN A 17 -6.45 -4.71 -17.83
N ILE A 18 -5.93 -5.18 -16.68
CA ILE A 18 -6.30 -6.48 -16.11
C ILE A 18 -7.63 -6.39 -15.35
N ASN A 19 -7.83 -5.28 -14.64
CA ASN A 19 -9.00 -5.07 -13.79
C ASN A 19 -9.92 -4.01 -14.40
N GLU A 20 -10.89 -4.43 -15.16
CA GLU A 20 -11.99 -3.54 -15.56
C GLU A 20 -12.87 -3.26 -14.33
N HIS A 21 -12.73 -2.05 -13.77
CA HIS A 21 -13.67 -1.57 -12.75
C HIS A 21 -15.05 -1.37 -13.35
N LYS A 22 -15.93 -2.34 -13.16
CA LYS A 22 -17.31 -2.32 -13.65
C LYS A 22 -18.19 -1.36 -12.84
N ASN A 23 -17.81 -1.06 -11.62
CA ASN A 23 -18.61 -0.21 -10.74
C ASN A 23 -18.37 1.26 -11.06
N GLN A 24 -19.47 1.94 -11.41
CA GLN A 24 -19.51 3.39 -11.53
C GLN A 24 -20.22 3.96 -10.30
N TYR A 25 -19.59 4.93 -9.68
CA TYR A 25 -20.16 5.62 -8.54
C TYR A 25 -20.71 6.98 -8.99
N PRO A 26 -21.86 7.40 -8.45
CA PRO A 26 -22.48 8.66 -8.84
C PRO A 26 -21.66 9.85 -8.34
N TYR A 27 -21.81 10.99 -9.00
CA TYR A 27 -21.31 12.24 -8.45
C TYR A 27 -22.02 12.60 -7.14
N LEU A 28 -21.28 13.20 -6.20
CA LEU A 28 -21.86 13.73 -4.99
C LEU A 28 -22.71 14.95 -5.32
N THR A 29 -24.03 14.83 -5.21
CA THR A 29 -25.01 15.87 -5.54
C THR A 29 -25.85 16.33 -4.33
N LYS A 30 -25.60 15.74 -3.16
CA LYS A 30 -26.34 16.00 -1.92
C LYS A 30 -25.40 16.04 -0.71
N ASN A 31 -25.86 16.65 0.37
CA ASN A 31 -25.18 16.55 1.66
C ASN A 31 -25.29 15.12 2.19
N ILE A 32 -24.22 14.62 2.78
CA ILE A 32 -24.15 13.31 3.44
C ILE A 32 -23.63 13.55 4.86
N ASP A 33 -24.37 13.01 5.82
CA ASP A 33 -23.92 12.95 7.22
C ASP A 33 -23.26 11.57 7.45
N THR A 34 -22.06 11.57 7.99
CA THR A 34 -21.26 10.37 8.22
C THR A 34 -20.25 10.62 9.31
N ASP A 35 -19.82 9.57 10.01
CA ASP A 35 -18.83 9.68 11.07
C ASP A 35 -17.43 9.98 10.50
N VAL A 36 -17.10 9.39 9.34
CA VAL A 36 -15.79 9.52 8.70
C VAL A 36 -15.93 9.83 7.22
N CYS A 37 -15.19 10.83 6.76
CA CYS A 37 -15.03 11.15 5.34
C CYS A 37 -13.62 10.79 4.88
N ILE A 38 -13.50 9.82 3.96
CA ILE A 38 -12.24 9.36 3.38
C ILE A 38 -12.06 10.04 2.03
N ILE A 39 -10.95 10.75 1.84
CA ILE A 39 -10.63 11.44 0.59
C ILE A 39 -9.56 10.66 -0.17
N GLY A 40 -9.96 10.12 -1.33
CA GLY A 40 -9.11 9.35 -2.22
C GLY A 40 -9.45 7.86 -2.23
N GLY A 41 -9.79 7.35 -3.42
CA GLY A 41 -10.15 5.96 -3.68
C GLY A 41 -8.99 5.10 -4.16
N GLY A 42 -7.76 5.37 -3.69
CA GLY A 42 -6.61 4.49 -3.86
C GLY A 42 -6.62 3.35 -2.86
N ILE A 43 -5.52 2.56 -2.82
CA ILE A 43 -5.41 1.40 -1.92
C ILE A 43 -5.57 1.79 -0.46
N THR A 44 -4.98 2.90 -0.02
CA THR A 44 -5.08 3.38 1.36
C THR A 44 -6.53 3.68 1.74
N GLY A 45 -7.25 4.45 0.90
CA GLY A 45 -8.66 4.76 1.17
C GLY A 45 -9.54 3.51 1.15
N ALA A 46 -9.28 2.56 0.27
CA ALA A 46 -10.01 1.30 0.21
C ALA A 46 -9.81 0.46 1.48
N ILE A 47 -8.56 0.29 1.94
CA ILE A 47 -8.25 -0.45 3.17
C ILE A 47 -8.85 0.26 4.39
N THR A 48 -8.72 1.58 4.48
CA THR A 48 -9.30 2.37 5.57
C THR A 48 -10.83 2.22 5.63
N SER A 49 -11.50 2.33 4.48
CA SER A 49 -12.96 2.15 4.42
C SER A 49 -13.40 0.73 4.79
N TYR A 50 -12.62 -0.27 4.41
CA TYR A 50 -12.86 -1.66 4.78
C TYR A 50 -12.86 -1.85 6.30
N TYR A 51 -11.83 -1.34 6.99
CA TYR A 51 -11.75 -1.47 8.45
C TYR A 51 -12.84 -0.68 9.17
N PHE A 52 -13.17 0.54 8.75
CA PHE A 52 -14.29 1.27 9.34
C PHE A 52 -15.62 0.55 9.13
N SER A 53 -15.84 0.01 7.93
CA SER A 53 -17.03 -0.78 7.66
C SER A 53 -17.12 -2.03 8.53
N LYS A 54 -16.00 -2.71 8.76
CA LYS A 54 -15.92 -3.90 9.61
C LYS A 54 -16.29 -3.60 11.08
N GLU A 55 -15.94 -2.40 11.54
CA GLU A 55 -16.27 -1.91 12.89
C GLU A 55 -17.65 -1.23 12.97
N ASN A 56 -18.46 -1.30 11.89
CA ASN A 56 -19.76 -0.63 11.77
C ASN A 56 -19.69 0.90 11.96
N ILE A 57 -18.58 1.51 11.62
CA ILE A 57 -18.40 2.97 11.60
C ILE A 57 -18.87 3.48 10.24
N SER A 58 -19.83 4.42 10.27
CA SER A 58 -20.32 5.03 9.03
C SER A 58 -19.23 5.82 8.34
N CYS A 59 -18.92 5.47 7.09
CA CYS A 59 -17.93 6.19 6.32
C CYS A 59 -18.36 6.45 4.88
N VAL A 60 -17.91 7.55 4.33
CA VAL A 60 -18.04 7.89 2.91
C VAL A 60 -16.66 8.06 2.30
N LEU A 61 -16.42 7.42 1.15
CA LEU A 61 -15.20 7.56 0.38
C LEU A 61 -15.48 8.45 -0.85
N LEU A 62 -14.73 9.54 -0.97
CA LEU A 62 -14.79 10.47 -2.07
C LEU A 62 -13.56 10.34 -2.97
N GLU A 63 -13.78 10.08 -4.25
CA GLU A 63 -12.72 9.98 -5.26
C GLU A 63 -12.94 11.02 -6.36
N LYS A 64 -11.89 11.76 -6.69
CA LYS A 64 -11.95 12.83 -7.69
C LYS A 64 -12.14 12.30 -9.13
N ARG A 65 -11.65 11.12 -9.40
CA ARG A 65 -11.58 10.53 -10.75
C ARG A 65 -12.18 9.13 -10.77
N ARG A 66 -11.33 8.12 -10.73
CA ARG A 66 -11.68 6.68 -10.71
C ARG A 66 -10.96 6.01 -9.57
N ILE A 67 -11.63 5.09 -8.93
CA ILE A 67 -11.05 4.24 -7.89
C ILE A 67 -9.85 3.47 -8.44
N ALA A 68 -8.85 3.27 -7.60
CA ALA A 68 -7.61 2.56 -7.91
C ALA A 68 -6.83 3.11 -9.11
N HIS A 69 -7.03 4.37 -9.46
CA HIS A 69 -6.25 5.07 -10.48
C HIS A 69 -4.96 5.68 -9.89
N LEU A 70 -4.12 6.25 -10.75
CA LEU A 70 -2.83 6.86 -10.38
C LEU A 70 -1.88 5.84 -9.74
N SER A 71 -1.29 6.15 -8.57
CA SER A 71 -0.26 5.34 -7.93
C SER A 71 -0.67 3.88 -7.72
N THR A 72 -1.91 3.62 -7.35
CA THR A 72 -2.42 2.25 -7.18
C THR A 72 -2.38 1.45 -8.48
N SER A 73 -2.60 2.08 -9.62
CA SER A 73 -2.60 1.40 -10.92
C SER A 73 -1.20 1.09 -11.46
N VAL A 74 -0.16 1.68 -10.90
CA VAL A 74 1.25 1.52 -11.32
C VAL A 74 2.13 0.94 -10.21
N THR A 75 1.52 0.38 -9.16
CA THR A 75 2.25 -0.28 -8.09
C THR A 75 3.01 -1.50 -8.61
N THR A 76 4.12 -1.84 -7.99
CA THR A 76 4.85 -3.10 -8.24
C THR A 76 4.11 -4.32 -7.71
N SER A 77 3.15 -4.10 -6.81
CA SER A 77 2.43 -5.15 -6.06
C SER A 77 3.32 -6.07 -5.24
N LEU A 78 4.54 -5.65 -4.95
CA LEU A 78 5.38 -6.29 -3.96
C LEU A 78 4.95 -5.78 -2.58
N LEU A 79 4.53 -6.72 -1.73
CA LEU A 79 4.18 -6.46 -0.35
C LEU A 79 5.34 -6.92 0.52
N GLN A 80 5.91 -6.02 1.28
CA GLN A 80 7.05 -6.28 2.14
C GLN A 80 6.83 -5.61 3.50
N TYR A 81 7.42 -6.17 4.55
CA TYR A 81 7.40 -5.59 5.89
C TYR A 81 8.57 -4.64 6.10
N GLU A 82 9.65 -4.87 5.36
CA GLU A 82 10.83 -4.03 5.40
C GLU A 82 10.49 -2.63 4.88
N LEU A 83 11.00 -1.62 5.57
CA LEU A 83 11.00 -0.25 5.11
C LEU A 83 12.15 -0.04 4.12
N ASP A 84 12.27 1.13 3.53
CA ASP A 84 13.35 1.43 2.57
C ASP A 84 14.74 1.40 3.22
N ASP A 85 14.82 1.65 4.53
CA ASP A 85 16.03 1.52 5.34
C ASP A 85 16.01 0.21 6.13
N ASN A 86 17.18 -0.36 6.45
CA ASN A 86 17.30 -1.47 7.39
C ASN A 86 16.84 -1.06 8.79
N LEU A 87 16.45 -2.03 9.62
CA LEU A 87 16.04 -1.74 10.99
C LEU A 87 17.14 -1.02 11.77
N SER A 88 18.39 -1.45 11.59
CA SER A 88 19.57 -0.81 12.23
C SER A 88 19.74 0.65 11.81
N ASP A 89 19.58 0.96 10.51
CA ASP A 89 19.69 2.32 9.99
C ASP A 89 18.51 3.19 10.48
N PHE A 90 17.33 2.59 10.62
CA PHE A 90 16.13 3.29 11.07
C PHE A 90 16.26 3.81 12.52
N THR A 91 17.09 3.15 13.33
CA THR A 91 17.38 3.61 14.70
C THR A 91 18.18 4.93 14.78
N GLU A 92 18.71 5.41 13.66
CA GLU A 92 19.31 6.74 13.60
C GLU A 92 18.28 7.87 13.68
N TYR A 93 17.01 7.58 13.35
CA TYR A 93 15.93 8.58 13.28
C TYR A 93 14.92 8.47 14.41
N ILE A 94 14.72 7.27 14.95
CA ILE A 94 13.75 6.99 16.02
C ILE A 94 14.33 6.00 17.03
N ASP A 95 13.71 5.92 18.20
CA ASP A 95 14.12 4.96 19.23
C ASP A 95 13.95 3.51 18.75
N LEU A 96 14.83 2.63 19.22
CA LEU A 96 14.84 1.21 18.84
C LEU A 96 13.48 0.53 19.08
N GLU A 97 12.80 0.85 20.17
CA GLU A 97 11.48 0.28 20.48
C GLU A 97 10.44 0.66 19.41
N ASP A 98 10.43 1.92 18.97
CA ASP A 98 9.54 2.40 17.92
C ASP A 98 9.92 1.85 16.55
N ALA A 99 11.22 1.67 16.25
CA ALA A 99 11.69 1.03 15.04
C ALA A 99 11.22 -0.43 14.96
N ILE A 100 11.42 -1.22 16.01
CA ILE A 100 10.95 -2.61 16.12
C ILE A 100 9.42 -2.65 15.99
N ARG A 101 8.71 -1.71 16.62
CA ARG A 101 7.26 -1.63 16.51
C ARG A 101 6.79 -1.38 15.09
N ALA A 102 7.47 -0.50 14.34
CA ALA A 102 7.14 -0.21 12.94
C ALA A 102 7.30 -1.47 12.06
N TYR A 103 8.39 -2.21 12.21
CA TYR A 103 8.62 -3.47 11.50
C TYR A 103 7.58 -4.53 11.85
N ASN A 104 7.26 -4.69 13.13
CA ASN A 104 6.22 -5.61 13.58
C ASN A 104 4.84 -5.26 13.03
N LEU A 105 4.51 -3.97 12.90
CA LEU A 105 3.27 -3.53 12.26
C LEU A 105 3.24 -3.91 10.77
N GLY A 106 4.38 -3.87 10.08
CA GLY A 106 4.52 -4.37 8.71
C GLY A 106 4.20 -5.86 8.61
N LEU A 107 4.76 -6.68 9.49
CA LEU A 107 4.46 -8.12 9.56
C LEU A 107 2.97 -8.39 9.85
N ILE A 108 2.38 -7.66 10.81
CA ILE A 108 0.94 -7.75 11.12
C ILE A 108 0.11 -7.38 9.88
N ALA A 109 0.48 -6.34 9.16
CA ALA A 109 -0.22 -5.92 7.94
C ALA A 109 -0.19 -7.01 6.86
N LEU A 110 0.93 -7.69 6.67
CA LEU A 110 1.05 -8.82 5.74
C LEU A 110 0.15 -9.99 6.14
N ASP A 111 0.08 -10.31 7.42
CA ASP A 111 -0.81 -11.35 7.93
C ASP A 111 -2.30 -10.99 7.75
N GLU A 112 -2.66 -9.73 7.98
CA GLU A 112 -4.04 -9.27 7.75
C GLU A 112 -4.42 -9.33 6.26
N ILE A 113 -3.51 -9.00 5.36
CA ILE A 113 -3.72 -9.14 3.91
C ILE A 113 -3.88 -10.62 3.54
N ASP A 114 -3.07 -11.51 4.08
CA ASP A 114 -3.18 -12.96 3.86
C ASP A 114 -4.53 -13.52 4.34
N LYS A 115 -5.00 -13.08 5.51
CA LYS A 115 -6.34 -13.43 6.04
C LYS A 115 -7.45 -12.92 5.13
N PHE A 116 -7.37 -11.65 4.72
CA PHE A 116 -8.32 -11.06 3.79
C PHE A 116 -8.41 -11.85 2.49
N ILE A 117 -7.28 -12.19 1.87
CA ILE A 117 -7.23 -12.94 0.62
C ILE A 117 -7.81 -14.36 0.80
N LYS A 118 -7.57 -15.00 1.94
CA LYS A 118 -8.16 -16.31 2.25
C LYS A 118 -9.68 -16.23 2.44
N GLU A 119 -10.16 -15.18 3.07
CA GLU A 119 -11.60 -14.97 3.32
C GLU A 119 -12.37 -14.68 2.02
N TYR A 120 -11.84 -13.81 1.16
CA TYR A 120 -12.52 -13.35 -0.05
C TYR A 120 -12.12 -14.08 -1.35
N GLY A 121 -11.15 -14.98 -1.26
CA GLY A 121 -10.63 -15.74 -2.38
C GLY A 121 -9.44 -15.07 -3.08
N ASN A 122 -8.47 -15.87 -3.47
CA ASN A 122 -7.25 -15.40 -4.16
C ASN A 122 -7.51 -15.22 -5.67
N ASN A 123 -8.11 -14.10 -6.04
CA ASN A 123 -8.38 -13.73 -7.43
C ASN A 123 -7.28 -12.79 -8.00
N CYS A 124 -6.20 -12.57 -7.27
CA CYS A 124 -5.12 -11.65 -7.61
C CYS A 124 -3.75 -12.32 -7.74
N ASP A 125 -3.71 -13.66 -7.80
CA ASP A 125 -2.47 -14.46 -7.88
C ASP A 125 -1.48 -14.18 -6.74
N TYR A 126 -1.99 -13.80 -5.55
CA TYR A 126 -1.16 -13.57 -4.36
C TYR A 126 -0.36 -14.82 -4.00
N LYS A 127 0.93 -14.63 -3.77
CA LYS A 127 1.85 -15.71 -3.38
C LYS A 127 2.86 -15.18 -2.37
N LYS A 128 3.02 -15.87 -1.27
CA LYS A 128 4.13 -15.60 -0.34
C LYS A 128 5.46 -15.91 -1.02
N ARG A 129 6.44 -15.06 -0.78
CA ARG A 129 7.82 -15.20 -1.24
C ARG A 129 8.74 -14.79 -0.12
N ASP A 130 9.90 -15.43 -0.07
CA ASP A 130 10.96 -15.02 0.83
C ASP A 130 11.74 -13.85 0.21
N THR A 131 12.27 -12.98 1.06
CA THR A 131 13.22 -11.95 0.69
C THR A 131 14.63 -12.40 1.09
N LEU A 132 15.64 -11.92 0.37
CA LEU A 132 17.03 -12.21 0.65
C LEU A 132 17.82 -10.90 0.75
N LEU A 133 18.25 -10.56 1.95
CA LEU A 133 19.22 -9.50 2.15
C LEU A 133 20.63 -10.06 1.95
N TYR A 134 21.40 -9.47 1.05
CA TYR A 134 22.78 -9.92 0.79
C TYR A 134 23.69 -8.74 0.43
N THR A 135 25.00 -8.96 0.58
CA THR A 135 25.99 -8.04 0.03
C THR A 135 27.06 -8.77 -0.76
N ALA A 136 27.59 -8.12 -1.78
CA ALA A 136 28.76 -8.55 -2.55
C ALA A 136 30.06 -7.86 -2.05
N LYS A 137 29.96 -6.94 -1.08
CA LYS A 137 31.06 -6.14 -0.58
C LYS A 137 31.48 -6.59 0.81
N LYS A 138 32.79 -6.74 1.01
CA LYS A 138 33.35 -7.20 2.29
C LYS A 138 33.19 -6.21 3.44
N ASP A 139 33.18 -4.94 3.15
CA ASP A 139 33.02 -3.84 4.10
C ASP A 139 31.57 -3.73 4.64
N GLU A 140 30.60 -4.26 3.92
CA GLU A 140 29.18 -4.27 4.34
C GLU A 140 28.80 -5.50 5.18
N ILE A 141 29.67 -6.49 5.35
CA ILE A 141 29.35 -7.73 6.09
C ILE A 141 28.94 -7.44 7.53
N ASN A 142 29.58 -6.47 8.19
CA ASN A 142 29.24 -6.13 9.56
C ASN A 142 27.85 -5.48 9.66
N ALA A 143 27.45 -4.67 8.69
CA ALA A 143 26.11 -4.08 8.65
C ALA A 143 25.04 -5.16 8.55
N ILE A 144 25.22 -6.16 7.67
CA ILE A 144 24.29 -7.29 7.57
C ILE A 144 24.23 -8.13 8.86
N LYS A 145 25.35 -8.28 9.56
CA LYS A 145 25.32 -8.99 10.85
C LYS A 145 24.53 -8.23 11.91
N ILE A 146 24.72 -6.92 11.99
CA ILE A 146 23.97 -6.05 12.91
C ILE A 146 22.47 -6.13 12.60
N GLU A 147 22.11 -6.15 11.32
CA GLU A 147 20.72 -6.26 10.91
C GLU A 147 20.09 -7.63 11.21
N TYR A 148 20.91 -8.68 11.23
CA TYR A 148 20.47 -10.04 11.56
C TYR A 148 20.26 -10.25 13.08
N ASP A 149 21.11 -9.68 13.94
CA ASP A 149 21.11 -9.84 15.40
C ASP A 149 20.00 -9.01 16.08
#